data_d3df411577d1d3c0f242ac170b194f9f
#
_entry.id   d3df411577d1d3c0f242ac170b194f9f
#
_cell.length_a   1.000
_cell.length_b   1.000
_cell.length_c   1.000
_cell.angle_alpha   90.00
_cell.angle_beta   90.00
_cell.angle_gamma   90.00
#
_symmetry.space_group_name_H-M   'P 1'
#
loop_
_entity.id
_entity.type
_entity.pdbx_description
1 polymer ?
#
loop_
_entity_poly.entity_id
_entity_poly.type
_entity_poly.pdbx_seq_one_letter_code
_entity_poly.pdbx_strand_id
1 'polypeptide(L)'
;MKIWVQLMIVAAIGSNAAAADCPAPNVTVQIPSGATASRDDMVAAQKAVKAYDNAVKEYSGCLVREAVIGSDRLESVEVDRLKVIAAKFNTELKIFKEENAD
;
A
#
# COMPACT_ATOMS: atom_id res chain seq x y z
N MET A 1 -25.39 32.33 1.21
CA MET A 1 -25.03 31.79 1.17
C MET A 1 -24.05 31.59 1.40
N LYS A 2 -23.56 31.44 1.30
CA LYS A 2 -22.71 31.03 1.48
C LYS A 2 -22.08 30.59 2.36
N ILE A 3 -22.03 30.34 2.82
CA ILE A 3 -21.55 29.97 3.80
C ILE A 3 -21.00 28.95 3.91
N TRP A 4 -21.06 28.43 3.41
CA TRP A 4 -20.57 27.32 3.36
C TRP A 4 -19.37 27.29 3.29
N VAL A 5 -19.24 27.80 3.00
CA VAL A 5 -18.23 27.73 2.92
C VAL A 5 -17.45 27.29 3.72
N GLN A 6 -17.54 27.35 4.20
CA GLN A 6 -16.93 26.98 4.96
C GLN A 6 -16.50 25.98 5.20
N LEU A 7 -16.82 25.63 4.88
CA LEU A 7 -16.45 24.68 5.12
C LEU A 7 -15.38 24.28 4.98
N MET A 8 -15.23 24.62 4.59
CA MET A 8 -14.37 24.22 4.41
C MET A 8 -13.53 23.95 5.02
N ILE A 9 -13.53 24.17 5.15
CA ILE A 9 -12.82 23.89 5.64
C ILE A 9 -12.35 23.13 6.14
N VAL A 10 -12.59 22.91 6.11
CA VAL A 10 -12.27 22.27 6.50
C VAL A 10 -11.46 21.79 6.67
N ALA A 11 -11.45 21.80 6.32
CA ALA A 11 -10.83 21.36 6.31
C ALA A 11 -10.10 21.18 6.83
N ALA A 12 -10.08 21.63 7.19
CA ALA A 12 -9.33 21.62 7.70
C ALA A 12 -8.87 20.76 8.09
N ILE A 13 -9.14 20.23 8.23
CA ILE A 13 -8.76 19.38 8.45
C ILE A 13 -7.68 19.27 8.51
N GLY A 14 -7.55 19.69 8.11
CA GLY A 14 -6.40 19.57 7.86
C GLY A 14 -5.41 19.56 8.82
N SER A 15 -5.62 19.81 9.80
CA SER A 15 -4.61 19.81 10.73
C SER A 15 -3.90 18.59 10.77
N ASN A 16 -4.43 17.63 10.28
CA ASN A 16 -3.70 16.47 10.17
C ASN A 16 -2.51 16.67 9.34
N ALA A 17 -2.38 17.82 8.80
CA ALA A 17 -1.29 18.10 7.95
C ALA A 17 0.04 17.76 8.53
N ALA A 18 0.21 17.96 9.79
CA ALA A 18 1.49 17.65 10.37
C ALA A 18 1.83 16.20 10.17
N ALA A 19 0.86 15.36 10.38
CA ALA A 19 1.09 13.94 10.19
C ALA A 19 1.20 13.62 8.75
N ALA A 20 0.73 14.50 7.91
CA ALA A 20 0.71 14.20 6.50
C ALA A 20 2.03 14.40 5.83
N ASP A 21 3.03 14.92 6.50
CA ASP A 21 4.33 15.04 5.88
C ASP A 21 4.82 13.71 5.37
N CYS A 22 4.46 12.63 6.02
CA CYS A 22 4.82 11.29 5.57
C CYS A 22 3.59 10.41 5.69
N PRO A 23 2.68 10.50 4.73
CA PRO A 23 1.48 9.67 4.80
C PRO A 23 1.84 8.21 4.61
N ALA A 24 1.24 7.37 5.44
CA ALA A 24 1.46 5.94 5.33
C ALA A 24 0.92 5.45 3.98
N PRO A 25 1.49 4.36 3.46
CA PRO A 25 1.00 3.82 2.20
C PRO A 25 -0.47 3.50 2.27
N ASN A 26 -1.19 3.87 1.22
CA ASN A 26 -2.62 3.66 1.15
C ASN A 26 -2.95 2.88 -0.12
N VAL A 27 -2.25 1.78 -0.29
CA VAL A 27 -2.45 0.91 -1.45
C VAL A 27 -3.17 -0.34 -0.98
N THR A 28 -4.26 -0.66 -1.65
CA THR A 28 -4.99 -1.88 -1.37
C THR A 28 -4.49 -2.97 -2.30
N VAL A 29 -4.10 -4.09 -1.72
CA VAL A 29 -3.63 -5.23 -2.50
C VAL A 29 -4.56 -6.39 -2.26
N GLN A 30 -5.17 -6.88 -3.33
CA GLN A 30 -6.02 -8.06 -3.27
C GLN A 30 -5.35 -9.17 -4.03
N ILE A 31 -5.09 -10.27 -3.35
CA ILE A 31 -4.42 -11.42 -3.95
C ILE A 31 -5.49 -12.43 -4.30
N PRO A 32 -5.71 -12.69 -5.58
CA PRO A 32 -6.74 -13.66 -5.98
C PRO A 32 -6.26 -15.08 -5.72
N SER A 33 -7.19 -16.01 -5.72
CA SER A 33 -6.84 -17.42 -5.62
C SER A 33 -6.18 -17.87 -6.91
N GLY A 34 -4.97 -18.38 -6.82
CA GLY A 34 -4.25 -18.85 -7.99
C GLY A 34 -4.94 -20.02 -8.67
N ALA A 35 -5.75 -20.75 -7.93
CA ALA A 35 -6.45 -21.89 -8.48
C ALA A 35 -7.54 -21.50 -9.48
N THR A 36 -8.11 -20.31 -9.32
CA THR A 36 -9.23 -19.88 -10.15
C THR A 36 -9.00 -18.57 -10.88
N ALA A 37 -7.91 -17.88 -10.60
CA ALA A 37 -7.64 -16.56 -11.18
C ALA A 37 -7.30 -16.67 -12.66
N SER A 38 -7.64 -15.63 -13.40
CA SER A 38 -7.19 -15.51 -14.77
C SER A 38 -5.76 -14.95 -14.79
N ARG A 39 -5.14 -15.04 -15.96
CA ARG A 39 -3.82 -14.44 -16.13
C ARG A 39 -3.87 -12.95 -15.85
N ASP A 40 -4.91 -12.27 -16.34
CA ASP A 40 -5.04 -10.84 -16.11
C ASP A 40 -5.19 -10.51 -14.64
N ASP A 41 -5.89 -11.37 -13.88
CA ASP A 41 -6.02 -11.18 -12.45
C ASP A 41 -4.66 -11.26 -11.76
N MET A 42 -3.83 -12.21 -12.18
CA MET A 42 -2.50 -12.38 -11.59
C MET A 42 -1.59 -11.21 -11.96
N VAL A 43 -1.69 -10.70 -13.18
CA VAL A 43 -0.91 -9.54 -13.59
C VAL A 43 -1.33 -8.32 -12.80
N ALA A 44 -2.63 -8.14 -12.58
CA ALA A 44 -3.11 -7.01 -11.81
C ALA A 44 -2.62 -7.10 -10.36
N ALA A 45 -2.61 -8.31 -9.80
CA ALA A 45 -2.11 -8.50 -8.44
C ALA A 45 -0.63 -8.20 -8.35
N GLN A 46 0.15 -8.60 -9.35
CA GLN A 46 1.56 -8.31 -9.39
C GLN A 46 1.81 -6.81 -9.40
N LYS A 47 1.05 -6.09 -10.21
CA LYS A 47 1.18 -4.64 -10.28
C LYS A 47 0.82 -3.98 -8.95
N ALA A 48 -0.19 -4.51 -8.28
CA ALA A 48 -0.60 -3.96 -6.98
C ALA A 48 0.48 -4.19 -5.92
N VAL A 49 1.10 -5.37 -5.91
CA VAL A 49 2.19 -5.64 -4.98
C VAL A 49 3.36 -4.70 -5.24
N LYS A 50 3.67 -4.48 -6.51
CA LYS A 50 4.75 -3.58 -6.87
C LYS A 50 4.46 -2.14 -6.47
N ALA A 51 3.21 -1.72 -6.66
CA ALA A 51 2.81 -0.38 -6.26
C ALA A 51 2.95 -0.21 -4.75
N TYR A 52 2.59 -1.24 -3.98
CA TYR A 52 2.73 -1.17 -2.54
C TYR A 52 4.21 -1.13 -2.14
N ASP A 53 5.04 -1.94 -2.80
CA ASP A 53 6.49 -1.92 -2.54
C ASP A 53 7.05 -0.52 -2.76
N ASN A 54 6.68 0.11 -3.87
CA ASN A 54 7.15 1.47 -4.15
C ASN A 54 6.64 2.46 -3.12
N ALA A 55 5.39 2.31 -2.68
CA ALA A 55 4.83 3.21 -1.69
C ALA A 55 5.54 3.06 -0.35
N VAL A 56 5.91 1.83 0.02
CA VAL A 56 6.65 1.61 1.25
C VAL A 56 8.03 2.27 1.17
N LYS A 57 8.68 2.17 0.02
CA LYS A 57 9.99 2.80 -0.16
C LYS A 57 9.91 4.31 -0.05
N GLU A 58 8.87 4.90 -0.63
CA GLU A 58 8.68 6.35 -0.55
C GLU A 58 8.39 6.77 0.89
N TYR A 59 7.58 5.99 1.58
CA TYR A 59 7.25 6.27 2.97
C TYR A 59 8.53 6.22 3.82
N SER A 60 9.32 5.17 3.66
CA SER A 60 10.57 5.02 4.38
C SER A 60 11.50 6.20 4.14
N GLY A 61 11.65 6.60 2.88
CA GLY A 61 12.49 7.74 2.54
C GLY A 61 12.00 9.03 3.16
N CYS A 62 10.68 9.22 3.18
CA CYS A 62 10.10 10.41 3.78
C CYS A 62 10.34 10.44 5.29
N LEU A 63 10.18 9.30 5.97
CA LEU A 63 10.39 9.24 7.41
C LEU A 63 11.81 9.63 7.77
N VAL A 64 12.77 9.21 6.96
CA VAL A 64 14.17 9.56 7.21
C VAL A 64 14.42 11.03 6.94
N ARG A 65 13.93 11.55 5.81
CA ARG A 65 14.13 12.95 5.47
C ARG A 65 13.53 13.89 6.50
N GLU A 66 12.36 13.52 7.01
CA GLU A 66 11.66 14.38 7.96
C GLU A 66 12.06 14.10 9.40
N ALA A 67 12.98 13.16 9.61
CA ALA A 67 13.46 12.78 10.94
C ALA A 67 12.31 12.49 11.90
N VAL A 68 11.34 11.73 11.43
CA VAL A 68 10.14 11.43 12.20
C VAL A 68 10.49 10.54 13.38
N ILE A 69 10.02 10.91 14.57
CA ILE A 69 10.25 10.13 15.76
C ILE A 69 9.54 8.79 15.63
N GLY A 70 10.25 7.71 15.93
CA GLY A 70 9.66 6.38 15.82
C GLY A 70 9.65 5.85 14.39
N SER A 71 10.43 6.46 13.51
CA SER A 71 10.41 6.08 12.09
C SER A 71 10.74 4.61 11.90
N ASP A 72 11.66 4.06 12.66
CA ASP A 72 12.02 2.65 12.51
C ASP A 72 10.82 1.75 12.76
N ARG A 73 10.02 2.08 13.77
CA ARG A 73 8.85 1.27 14.06
C ARG A 73 7.78 1.44 13.00
N LEU A 74 7.57 2.68 12.56
CA LEU A 74 6.58 2.95 11.53
C LEU A 74 6.92 2.24 10.24
N GLU A 75 8.18 2.29 9.85
CA GLU A 75 8.63 1.61 8.65
C GLU A 75 8.48 0.10 8.81
N SER A 76 8.84 -0.43 9.96
CA SER A 76 8.80 -1.86 10.19
C SER A 76 7.40 -2.43 10.02
N VAL A 77 6.38 -1.70 10.46
CA VAL A 77 5.00 -2.15 10.30
C VAL A 77 4.67 -2.33 8.81
N GLU A 78 5.06 -1.37 7.98
CA GLU A 78 4.74 -1.45 6.56
C GLU A 78 5.58 -2.50 5.85
N VAL A 79 6.84 -2.63 6.23
CA VAL A 79 7.71 -3.65 5.64
C VAL A 79 7.18 -5.04 5.96
N ASP A 80 6.75 -5.26 7.21
CA ASP A 80 6.20 -6.56 7.58
C ASP A 80 4.93 -6.86 6.82
N ARG A 81 4.07 -5.87 6.64
CA ARG A 81 2.85 -6.05 5.87
C ARG A 81 3.17 -6.40 4.42
N LEU A 82 4.15 -5.71 3.83
CA LEU A 82 4.56 -5.99 2.47
C LEU A 82 5.09 -7.42 2.34
N LYS A 83 5.86 -7.88 3.32
CA LYS A 83 6.38 -9.23 3.28
C LYS A 83 5.27 -10.28 3.29
N VAL A 84 4.26 -10.07 4.11
CA VAL A 84 3.14 -10.99 4.18
C VAL A 84 2.39 -11.02 2.85
N ILE A 85 2.14 -9.84 2.29
CA ILE A 85 1.41 -9.73 1.02
C ILE A 85 2.21 -10.36 -0.11
N ALA A 86 3.51 -10.10 -0.17
CA ALA A 86 4.36 -10.65 -1.22
C ALA A 86 4.44 -12.17 -1.10
N ALA A 87 4.53 -12.69 0.11
CA ALA A 87 4.57 -14.13 0.31
C ALA A 87 3.27 -14.77 -0.15
N LYS A 88 2.15 -14.14 0.16
CA LYS A 88 0.86 -14.65 -0.27
C LYS A 88 0.75 -14.64 -1.80
N PHE A 89 1.20 -13.54 -2.42
CA PHE A 89 1.18 -13.47 -3.87
C PHE A 89 2.02 -14.60 -4.48
N ASN A 90 3.22 -14.83 -3.94
CA ASN A 90 4.08 -15.86 -4.47
C ASN A 90 3.44 -17.24 -4.34
N THR A 91 2.76 -17.50 -3.23
CA THR A 91 2.06 -18.76 -3.05
C THR A 91 0.96 -18.93 -4.09
N GLU A 92 0.15 -17.89 -4.29
CA GLU A 92 -0.94 -17.98 -5.24
C GLU A 92 -0.43 -18.04 -6.68
N LEU A 93 0.67 -17.37 -6.96
CA LEU A 93 1.29 -17.44 -8.27
C LEU A 93 1.76 -18.87 -8.57
N LYS A 94 2.34 -19.52 -7.59
CA LYS A 94 2.78 -20.91 -7.76
C LYS A 94 1.59 -21.79 -8.07
N ILE A 95 0.49 -21.63 -7.32
CA ILE A 95 -0.72 -22.39 -7.58
C ILE A 95 -1.25 -22.12 -8.98
N PHE A 96 -1.26 -20.86 -9.38
CA PHE A 96 -1.72 -20.49 -10.70
C PHE A 96 -0.90 -21.19 -11.79
N LYS A 97 0.41 -21.21 -11.63
CA LYS A 97 1.27 -21.86 -12.60
C LYS A 97 1.03 -23.34 -12.67
N GLU A 98 0.79 -23.96 -11.52
CA GLU A 98 0.52 -25.39 -11.48
C GLU A 98 -0.81 -25.73 -12.16
N GLU A 99 -1.84 -24.89 -11.92
CA GLU A 99 -3.14 -25.13 -12.51
C GLU A 99 -3.16 -24.88 -14.01
N ASN A 100 -2.24 -24.06 -14.51
CA ASN A 100 -2.20 -23.72 -15.93
C ASN A 100 -1.02 -24.33 -16.65
N ALA A 101 -0.32 -25.24 -16.02
CA ALA A 101 0.78 -25.93 -16.68
C ALA A 101 0.21 -27.02 -17.59
N ASP A 102 0.85 -27.23 -18.71
CA ASP A 102 0.45 -28.31 -19.61
C ASP A 102 1.50 -29.39 -19.67
#